data_6661522b4c4623d14cd01a593654e33a
#
_entry.id   6661522b4c4623d14cd01a593654e33a
#
_cell.length_a   1.000
_cell.length_b   1.000
_cell.length_c   1.000
_cell.angle_alpha   90.00
_cell.angle_beta   90.00
_cell.angle_gamma   90.00
#
_symmetry.space_group_name_H-M   'P 1'
#
loop_
_entity.id
_entity.type
_entity.pdbx_description
1 polymer ?
#
loop_
_entity_poly.entity_id
_entity_poly.type
_entity_poly.pdbx_seq_one_letter_code
_entity_poly.pdbx_strand_id
1 'polypeptide(L)'
;MVVRFNPCFLTLSQQPHHSAIYFSKKVTLRCSYGMRHMKRGSDLRRPKVIPSVLGNNDGLRVFVVSDLHTDYAENLNWVKCLSTAKVKHKNDVLLVAGDVAETYDMFLVTMSLFKERFEHVFYIPGNHDLWCRREGQKYVDSLEKLNELLDACKRLGVETNPMVVDNIGIIPLFSWYHESFDKEKDITDFRIPSLEMVTILLTPILFCDQEKMQDNACKDFYACKWPEGLSNGDMSLALHFDAINDKQMKVIKEIQKTCHHIITFSHFVPRQELCPEKRMLFYPKLPKIIGSDSLEDRIRSIHGAEGRRDATSCHVFGHTHFCWDAVVDGIRYLQAPLAYPRERRRRMNGGENWLPFCLYGENKFADRIKPCFWSDYYSANTRTPHNTELAPWVSRFYKKTESIDL
;
A
#
# COMPACT_ATOMS: atom_id res chain seq x y z
N MET A 1 -18.49 -27.41 -13.07
CA MET A 1 -18.05 -26.42 -14.07
C MET A 1 -16.62 -26.01 -13.69
N VAL A 2 -15.63 -26.62 -14.32
CA VAL A 2 -14.22 -26.40 -13.96
C VAL A 2 -13.79 -25.11 -14.63
N VAL A 3 -13.71 -24.03 -13.85
CA VAL A 3 -13.10 -22.77 -14.31
C VAL A 3 -11.58 -23.01 -14.34
N ARG A 4 -11.03 -23.20 -15.52
CA ARG A 4 -9.58 -23.18 -15.71
C ARG A 4 -9.10 -21.75 -15.47
N PHE A 5 -8.55 -21.49 -14.30
CA PHE A 5 -7.75 -20.31 -14.05
C PHE A 5 -6.50 -20.39 -14.92
N ASN A 6 -6.44 -19.58 -15.93
CA ASN A 6 -5.20 -19.34 -16.65
C ASN A 6 -4.38 -18.39 -15.77
N PRO A 7 -3.31 -18.83 -15.12
CA PRO A 7 -2.44 -17.94 -14.39
C PRO A 7 -1.67 -17.13 -15.43
N CYS A 8 -2.11 -15.92 -15.71
CA CYS A 8 -1.30 -14.91 -16.40
C CYS A 8 -0.13 -14.46 -15.50
N PHE A 9 0.58 -15.43 -14.97
CA PHE A 9 1.80 -15.28 -14.20
C PHE A 9 2.91 -15.99 -14.93
N LEU A 10 3.88 -15.21 -15.38
CA LEU A 10 5.21 -15.66 -15.75
C LEU A 10 5.34 -16.40 -17.10
N THR A 11 5.43 -15.64 -18.18
CA THR A 11 6.40 -15.96 -19.21
C THR A 11 7.66 -15.13 -18.94
N LEU A 12 8.62 -15.75 -18.28
CA LEU A 12 10.00 -15.29 -18.24
C LEU A 12 10.59 -15.51 -19.64
N SER A 13 10.72 -14.46 -20.44
CA SER A 13 11.62 -14.48 -21.57
C SER A 13 13.04 -14.32 -21.01
N GLN A 14 13.77 -15.41 -20.97
CA GLN A 14 15.22 -15.41 -20.79
C GLN A 14 15.85 -14.80 -22.03
N GLN A 15 16.64 -13.75 -21.87
CA GLN A 15 17.73 -13.44 -22.79
C GLN A 15 19.05 -13.68 -22.06
N PRO A 16 19.98 -14.43 -22.68
CA PRO A 16 21.28 -14.72 -22.08
C PRO A 16 22.21 -13.52 -22.24
N HIS A 17 22.89 -13.17 -21.14
CA HIS A 17 24.07 -12.31 -21.18
C HIS A 17 25.24 -13.08 -21.77
N HIS A 18 25.78 -12.59 -22.87
CA HIS A 18 27.19 -12.80 -23.24
C HIS A 18 27.84 -11.46 -23.51
N SER A 19 28.94 -11.29 -22.82
CA SER A 19 29.89 -10.20 -22.88
C SER A 19 30.58 -10.07 -24.22
N ALA A 20 30.74 -8.83 -24.62
CA ALA A 20 31.73 -8.17 -25.46
C ALA A 20 32.66 -9.02 -26.35
N ILE A 21 32.74 -8.66 -27.61
CA ILE A 21 33.96 -8.16 -28.31
C ILE A 21 33.52 -7.60 -29.68
N TYR A 22 34.11 -6.46 -30.07
CA TYR A 22 34.01 -5.77 -31.35
C TYR A 22 34.18 -6.71 -32.55
N PHE A 23 33.38 -6.57 -33.61
CA PHE A 23 33.79 -6.38 -34.98
C PHE A 23 32.63 -5.95 -35.89
N SER A 24 32.85 -4.87 -36.61
CA SER A 24 32.05 -4.32 -37.68
C SER A 24 31.96 -5.29 -38.87
N LYS A 25 30.72 -5.56 -39.36
CA LYS A 25 30.47 -5.77 -40.79
C LYS A 25 28.98 -5.62 -41.08
N LYS A 26 28.63 -4.66 -41.93
CA LYS A 26 27.31 -4.48 -42.54
C LYS A 26 26.97 -5.73 -43.37
N VAL A 27 25.80 -6.31 -43.13
CA VAL A 27 25.12 -7.17 -44.09
C VAL A 27 23.69 -6.71 -44.18
N THR A 28 23.35 -6.25 -45.37
CA THR A 28 22.01 -5.81 -45.74
C THR A 28 21.23 -7.02 -46.21
N LEU A 29 20.19 -7.43 -45.52
CA LEU A 29 19.19 -8.36 -46.04
C LEU A 29 17.85 -7.59 -46.20
N ARG A 30 17.47 -7.41 -47.47
CA ARG A 30 16.14 -6.92 -47.86
C ARG A 30 15.13 -8.05 -47.68
N CYS A 31 14.14 -7.84 -46.82
CA CYS A 31 12.86 -8.51 -46.92
C CYS A 31 11.78 -7.47 -47.15
N SER A 32 11.21 -7.52 -48.34
CA SER A 32 10.07 -6.68 -48.77
C SER A 32 8.77 -7.26 -48.23
N TYR A 33 8.15 -6.60 -47.26
CA TYR A 33 6.71 -6.66 -47.05
C TYR A 33 6.16 -5.26 -46.80
N GLY A 34 5.06 -4.98 -47.45
CA GLY A 34 4.48 -3.66 -47.66
C GLY A 34 4.21 -2.89 -46.34
N MET A 35 4.87 -1.76 -46.23
CA MET A 35 4.57 -0.74 -45.23
C MET A 35 3.39 0.10 -45.71
N ARG A 36 2.24 -0.05 -45.06
CA ARG A 36 1.29 1.04 -45.01
C ARG A 36 1.84 2.11 -44.05
N HIS A 37 1.96 3.33 -44.58
CA HIS A 37 2.37 4.50 -43.83
C HIS A 37 1.49 4.70 -42.58
N MET A 38 2.00 4.41 -41.40
CA MET A 38 1.54 4.99 -40.16
C MET A 38 2.43 6.17 -39.81
N LYS A 39 1.84 7.36 -39.84
CA LYS A 39 2.45 8.61 -39.41
C LYS A 39 2.91 8.44 -37.95
N ARG A 40 4.20 8.66 -37.69
CA ARG A 40 4.74 8.85 -36.33
C ARG A 40 4.12 10.13 -35.76
N GLY A 41 3.08 9.97 -34.94
CA GLY A 41 2.67 10.94 -33.96
C GLY A 41 3.16 10.41 -32.61
N SER A 42 4.06 11.12 -31.97
CA SER A 42 4.43 10.92 -30.57
C SER A 42 3.24 11.39 -29.70
N ASP A 43 2.22 10.56 -29.59
CA ASP A 43 1.14 10.75 -28.65
C ASP A 43 1.58 10.13 -27.32
N LEU A 44 2.23 10.93 -26.50
CA LEU A 44 2.20 10.79 -25.06
C LEU A 44 0.73 10.93 -24.64
N ARG A 45 -0.01 9.82 -24.63
CA ARG A 45 -1.38 9.80 -24.15
C ARG A 45 -1.38 10.26 -22.71
N ARG A 46 -1.80 11.50 -22.49
CA ARG A 46 -2.18 11.99 -21.16
C ARG A 46 -3.13 10.97 -20.57
N PRO A 47 -2.96 10.58 -19.28
CA PRO A 47 -3.94 9.75 -18.61
C PRO A 47 -5.30 10.40 -18.81
N LYS A 48 -6.27 9.65 -19.31
CA LYS A 48 -7.65 10.10 -19.38
C LYS A 48 -8.10 10.27 -17.93
N VAL A 49 -8.07 11.49 -17.44
CA VAL A 49 -8.88 11.88 -16.30
C VAL A 49 -10.31 11.65 -16.77
N ILE A 50 -10.96 10.61 -16.26
CA ILE A 50 -12.40 10.45 -16.45
C ILE A 50 -13.01 11.63 -15.71
N PRO A 51 -13.62 12.62 -16.39
CA PRO A 51 -14.40 13.61 -15.69
C PRO A 51 -15.49 12.79 -15.01
N SER A 52 -15.58 12.85 -13.68
CA SER A 52 -16.80 12.46 -13.02
C SER A 52 -17.90 13.28 -13.67
N VAL A 53 -18.76 12.61 -14.47
CA VAL A 53 -20.03 13.18 -14.94
C VAL A 53 -20.92 13.20 -13.70
N LEU A 54 -20.60 14.11 -12.78
CA LEU A 54 -21.41 14.43 -11.63
C LEU A 54 -21.89 15.85 -11.89
N GLY A 55 -23.20 15.95 -12.00
CA GLY A 55 -23.89 17.23 -11.99
C GLY A 55 -23.41 18.06 -10.79
N ASN A 56 -23.64 19.36 -10.84
CA ASN A 56 -23.34 20.35 -9.79
C ASN A 56 -23.95 19.98 -8.42
N ASN A 57 -23.51 18.89 -7.81
CA ASN A 57 -23.79 18.58 -6.42
C ASN A 57 -22.51 18.84 -5.64
N ASP A 58 -22.49 19.97 -4.92
CA ASP A 58 -21.43 20.42 -4.01
C ASP A 58 -21.32 19.54 -2.72
N GLY A 59 -21.67 18.24 -2.80
CA GLY A 59 -21.63 17.30 -1.68
C GLY A 59 -20.21 16.85 -1.34
N LEU A 60 -19.98 16.51 -0.07
CA LEU A 60 -18.73 15.94 0.43
C LEU A 60 -18.34 14.67 -0.34
N ARG A 61 -17.07 14.59 -0.79
CA ARG A 61 -16.45 13.36 -1.30
C ARG A 61 -15.22 13.01 -0.48
N VAL A 62 -15.08 11.73 -0.16
CA VAL A 62 -13.90 11.19 0.53
C VAL A 62 -13.17 10.23 -0.39
N PHE A 63 -11.94 10.58 -0.70
CA PHE A 63 -11.02 9.78 -1.51
C PHE A 63 -9.98 9.11 -0.63
N VAL A 64 -9.51 7.94 -1.05
CA VAL A 64 -8.49 7.18 -0.33
C VAL A 64 -7.38 6.72 -1.27
N VAL A 65 -6.17 6.72 -0.75
CA VAL A 65 -4.98 6.16 -1.40
C VAL A 65 -3.95 5.76 -0.34
N SER A 66 -3.15 4.73 -0.62
CA SER A 66 -2.01 4.33 0.20
C SER A 66 -0.78 4.03 -0.66
N ASP A 67 0.36 3.82 -0.02
CA ASP A 67 1.56 3.26 -0.65
C ASP A 67 1.98 4.05 -1.90
N LEU A 68 2.13 5.36 -1.73
CA LEU A 68 2.38 6.29 -2.83
C LEU A 68 3.79 6.16 -3.41
N HIS A 69 4.79 5.96 -2.56
CA HIS A 69 6.20 5.80 -2.95
C HIS A 69 6.63 6.79 -4.03
N THR A 70 6.48 8.08 -3.76
CA THR A 70 6.77 9.14 -4.74
C THR A 70 8.26 9.35 -5.00
N ASP A 71 9.13 8.59 -4.34
CA ASP A 71 10.52 8.41 -4.71
C ASP A 71 10.68 7.81 -6.13
N TYR A 72 9.65 7.12 -6.64
CA TYR A 72 9.56 6.69 -8.02
C TYR A 72 8.98 7.80 -8.90
N ALA A 73 9.72 8.18 -9.94
CA ALA A 73 9.34 9.28 -10.84
C ALA A 73 7.94 9.08 -11.47
N GLU A 74 7.56 7.84 -11.79
CA GLU A 74 6.22 7.54 -12.34
C GLU A 74 5.11 7.86 -11.33
N ASN A 75 5.34 7.56 -10.04
CA ASN A 75 4.38 7.81 -8.97
C ASN A 75 4.28 9.32 -8.65
N LEU A 76 5.42 10.01 -8.60
CA LEU A 76 5.43 11.46 -8.45
C LEU A 76 4.72 12.16 -9.62
N ASN A 77 4.92 11.67 -10.85
CA ASN A 77 4.21 12.20 -12.02
C ASN A 77 2.70 11.97 -11.93
N TRP A 78 2.26 10.83 -11.41
CA TRP A 78 0.85 10.58 -11.15
C TRP A 78 0.27 11.61 -10.17
N VAL A 79 0.95 11.90 -9.05
CA VAL A 79 0.55 12.94 -8.09
C VAL A 79 0.49 14.32 -8.75
N LYS A 80 1.49 14.69 -9.55
CA LYS A 80 1.51 15.95 -10.31
C LYS A 80 0.33 16.07 -11.27
N CYS A 81 -0.07 14.98 -11.93
CA CYS A 81 -1.25 14.98 -12.79
C CYS A 81 -2.54 15.24 -12.01
N LEU A 82 -2.66 14.77 -10.77
CA LEU A 82 -3.80 15.09 -9.91
C LEU A 82 -3.83 16.57 -9.49
N SER A 83 -2.67 17.14 -9.12
CA SER A 83 -2.57 18.52 -8.66
C SER A 83 -2.82 19.55 -9.77
N THR A 84 -2.62 19.19 -11.03
CA THR A 84 -2.89 20.07 -12.19
C THR A 84 -4.37 20.20 -12.55
N ALA A 85 -5.28 19.49 -11.88
CA ALA A 85 -6.72 19.65 -12.09
C ALA A 85 -7.14 21.11 -11.82
N LYS A 86 -7.82 21.75 -12.80
CA LYS A 86 -8.13 23.18 -12.80
C LYS A 86 -9.07 23.62 -11.68
N VAL A 87 -9.81 22.70 -11.10
CA VAL A 87 -10.83 23.00 -10.08
C VAL A 87 -10.48 22.26 -8.80
N LYS A 88 -10.18 23.02 -7.74
CA LYS A 88 -10.11 22.52 -6.38
C LYS A 88 -11.54 22.42 -5.84
N HIS A 89 -11.94 21.24 -5.42
CA HIS A 89 -13.23 21.05 -4.79
C HIS A 89 -13.13 21.40 -3.29
N LYS A 90 -13.92 22.37 -2.85
CA LYS A 90 -13.87 22.88 -1.47
C LYS A 90 -14.19 21.84 -0.40
N ASN A 91 -14.93 20.78 -0.76
CA ASN A 91 -15.38 19.75 0.19
C ASN A 91 -14.72 18.39 -0.06
N ASP A 92 -13.74 18.30 -0.95
CA ASP A 92 -13.06 17.04 -1.21
C ASP A 92 -12.05 16.72 -0.10
N VAL A 93 -12.12 15.51 0.40
CA VAL A 93 -11.22 14.93 1.39
C VAL A 93 -10.35 13.87 0.74
N LEU A 94 -9.05 13.84 1.06
CA LEU A 94 -8.14 12.76 0.72
C LEU A 94 -7.60 12.12 1.99
N LEU A 95 -7.74 10.81 2.12
CA LEU A 95 -7.08 10.00 3.14
C LEU A 95 -5.83 9.35 2.54
N VAL A 96 -4.66 9.64 3.10
CA VAL A 96 -3.36 9.09 2.71
C VAL A 96 -2.91 8.11 3.77
N ALA A 97 -3.08 6.81 3.48
CA ALA A 97 -2.80 5.74 4.44
C ALA A 97 -1.33 5.26 4.35
N GLY A 98 -0.39 6.19 4.51
CA GLY A 98 1.04 5.94 4.68
C GLY A 98 1.84 5.67 3.40
N ASP A 99 3.15 5.55 3.59
CA ASP A 99 4.16 5.29 2.57
C ASP A 99 4.14 6.32 1.44
N VAL A 100 4.24 7.59 1.83
CA VAL A 100 4.29 8.72 0.90
C VAL A 100 5.66 8.77 0.22
N ALA A 101 6.75 8.84 1.00
CA ALA A 101 8.10 8.90 0.49
C ALA A 101 9.16 8.55 1.55
N GLU A 102 10.33 8.06 1.11
CA GLU A 102 11.46 7.76 1.99
C GLU A 102 12.14 9.02 2.55
N THR A 103 12.09 10.16 1.82
CA THR A 103 12.77 11.39 2.24
C THR A 103 11.79 12.49 2.61
N TYR A 104 12.21 13.30 3.60
CA TYR A 104 11.43 14.44 4.07
C TYR A 104 11.11 15.43 2.94
N ASP A 105 12.06 15.74 2.09
CA ASP A 105 11.86 16.70 1.00
C ASP A 105 10.82 16.19 -0.01
N MET A 106 10.87 14.90 -0.35
CA MET A 106 9.89 14.31 -1.27
C MET A 106 8.51 14.22 -0.62
N PHE A 107 8.45 13.96 0.69
CA PHE A 107 7.21 14.02 1.46
C PHE A 107 6.57 15.41 1.36
N LEU A 108 7.35 16.48 1.62
CA LEU A 108 6.87 17.86 1.52
C LEU A 108 6.32 18.19 0.12
N VAL A 109 7.06 17.83 -0.92
CA VAL A 109 6.62 18.03 -2.31
C VAL A 109 5.29 17.34 -2.55
N THR A 110 5.17 16.07 -2.16
CA THR A 110 3.97 15.27 -2.39
C THR A 110 2.75 15.82 -1.65
N MET A 111 2.90 16.13 -0.36
CA MET A 111 1.80 16.63 0.46
C MET A 111 1.37 18.04 0.04
N SER A 112 2.29 18.88 -0.41
CA SER A 112 1.98 20.20 -0.98
C SER A 112 1.11 20.06 -2.24
N LEU A 113 1.46 19.13 -3.14
CA LEU A 113 0.67 18.86 -4.36
C LEU A 113 -0.75 18.36 -4.03
N PHE A 114 -0.91 17.54 -2.99
CA PHE A 114 -2.24 17.13 -2.55
C PHE A 114 -3.05 18.28 -1.98
N LYS A 115 -2.43 19.18 -1.20
CA LYS A 115 -3.10 20.38 -0.67
C LYS A 115 -3.49 21.40 -1.75
N GLU A 116 -2.85 21.38 -2.91
CA GLU A 116 -3.29 22.15 -4.07
C GLU A 116 -4.61 21.62 -4.66
N ARG A 117 -4.88 20.32 -4.49
CA ARG A 117 -6.04 19.66 -5.12
C ARG A 117 -7.21 19.46 -4.16
N PHE A 118 -6.95 19.03 -2.93
CA PHE A 118 -7.96 18.68 -1.94
C PHE A 118 -8.07 19.73 -0.84
N GLU A 119 -9.29 20.02 -0.37
CA GLU A 119 -9.50 20.94 0.75
C GLU A 119 -8.97 20.35 2.04
N HIS A 120 -9.34 19.08 2.31
CA HIS A 120 -8.89 18.35 3.47
C HIS A 120 -7.98 17.19 3.03
N VAL A 121 -6.79 17.14 3.57
CA VAL A 121 -5.85 16.02 3.40
C VAL A 121 -5.55 15.47 4.78
N PHE A 122 -5.83 14.19 4.98
CA PHE A 122 -5.49 13.44 6.18
C PHE A 122 -4.33 12.52 5.90
N TYR A 123 -3.45 12.34 6.87
CA TYR A 123 -2.26 11.52 6.75
C TYR A 123 -1.97 10.73 8.01
N ILE A 124 -1.48 9.52 7.83
CA ILE A 124 -0.86 8.66 8.83
C ILE A 124 0.45 8.10 8.26
N PRO A 125 1.54 8.00 9.03
CA PRO A 125 2.80 7.49 8.50
C PRO A 125 2.75 6.00 8.24
N GLY A 126 3.44 5.58 7.16
CA GLY A 126 3.86 4.21 6.93
C GLY A 126 5.31 3.99 7.35
N ASN A 127 5.82 2.76 7.14
CA ASN A 127 7.19 2.43 7.52
C ASN A 127 8.22 3.16 6.66
N HIS A 128 7.99 3.34 5.35
CA HIS A 128 8.91 4.06 4.48
C HIS A 128 9.04 5.53 4.86
N ASP A 129 8.00 6.16 5.37
CA ASP A 129 8.05 7.55 5.83
C ASP A 129 9.00 7.72 7.02
N LEU A 130 9.22 6.65 7.82
CA LEU A 130 10.07 6.65 9.00
C LEU A 130 11.50 6.13 8.75
N TRP A 131 11.84 5.73 7.52
CA TRP A 131 13.19 5.33 7.16
C TRP A 131 14.17 6.50 7.23
N CYS A 132 15.28 6.31 7.95
CA CYS A 132 16.34 7.30 8.11
C CYS A 132 17.51 7.11 7.13
N ARG A 133 17.58 5.97 6.42
CA ARG A 133 18.74 5.56 5.59
C ARG A 133 19.15 6.56 4.51
N ARG A 134 18.20 7.34 3.96
CA ARG A 134 18.47 8.33 2.89
C ARG A 134 18.54 9.76 3.39
N GLU A 135 18.43 9.98 4.68
CA GLU A 135 18.45 11.29 5.34
C GLU A 135 19.84 11.65 5.91
N GLY A 136 20.86 10.80 5.67
CA GLY A 136 22.19 10.99 6.22
C GLY A 136 22.19 10.91 7.74
N GLN A 137 22.71 11.96 8.40
CA GLN A 137 22.70 12.10 9.87
C GLN A 137 21.70 13.15 10.36
N LYS A 138 20.70 13.47 9.54
CA LYS A 138 19.70 14.50 9.88
C LYS A 138 18.91 14.13 11.14
N TYR A 139 18.60 12.84 11.32
CA TYR A 139 17.80 12.36 12.44
C TYR A 139 18.61 11.44 13.35
N VAL A 140 18.42 11.62 14.65
CA VAL A 140 18.93 10.69 15.67
C VAL A 140 18.22 9.35 15.54
N ASP A 141 16.89 9.39 15.41
CA ASP A 141 16.04 8.20 15.28
C ASP A 141 14.78 8.46 14.43
N SER A 142 14.00 7.41 14.22
CA SER A 142 12.75 7.45 13.44
C SER A 142 11.61 8.20 14.15
N LEU A 143 11.66 8.35 15.47
CA LEU A 143 10.66 9.14 16.20
C LEU A 143 10.91 10.65 16.04
N GLU A 144 12.17 11.07 15.98
CA GLU A 144 12.51 12.46 15.63
C GLU A 144 12.01 12.79 14.23
N LYS A 145 12.23 11.89 13.26
CA LYS A 145 11.68 12.05 11.90
C LYS A 145 10.16 12.11 11.90
N LEU A 146 9.49 11.23 12.66
CA LEU A 146 8.03 11.27 12.81
C LEU A 146 7.56 12.65 13.28
N ASN A 147 8.19 13.20 14.32
CA ASN A 147 7.82 14.51 14.85
C ASN A 147 7.99 15.61 13.79
N GLU A 148 9.07 15.58 13.01
CA GLU A 148 9.28 16.56 11.92
C GLU A 148 8.23 16.43 10.80
N LEU A 149 7.82 15.20 10.45
CA LEU A 149 6.74 14.96 9.49
C LEU A 149 5.39 15.50 10.01
N LEU A 150 5.06 15.27 11.28
CA LEU A 150 3.83 15.79 11.89
C LEU A 150 3.83 17.32 11.97
N ASP A 151 4.97 17.93 12.27
CA ASP A 151 5.13 19.39 12.23
C ASP A 151 5.00 19.95 10.81
N ALA A 152 5.52 19.23 9.82
CA ALA A 152 5.32 19.57 8.41
C ALA A 152 3.84 19.49 8.01
N CYS A 153 3.13 18.44 8.41
CA CYS A 153 1.69 18.32 8.22
C CYS A 153 0.94 19.53 8.79
N LYS A 154 1.25 19.91 10.04
CA LYS A 154 0.65 21.07 10.67
C LYS A 154 0.90 22.37 9.89
N ARG A 155 2.13 22.59 9.40
CA ARG A 155 2.47 23.76 8.57
C ARG A 155 1.73 23.79 7.23
N LEU A 156 1.52 22.62 6.62
CA LEU A 156 0.84 22.47 5.33
C LEU A 156 -0.69 22.45 5.46
N GLY A 157 -1.24 22.38 6.68
CA GLY A 157 -2.67 22.15 6.90
C GLY A 157 -3.13 20.77 6.50
N VAL A 158 -2.27 19.75 6.72
CA VAL A 158 -2.58 18.33 6.60
C VAL A 158 -2.99 17.80 7.98
N GLU A 159 -4.11 17.11 8.03
CA GLU A 159 -4.70 16.62 9.27
C GLU A 159 -4.10 15.27 9.68
N THR A 160 -3.68 15.16 10.93
CA THR A 160 -3.14 13.92 11.53
C THR A 160 -3.88 13.50 12.79
N ASN A 161 -4.98 14.20 13.10
CA ASN A 161 -5.82 13.97 14.28
C ASN A 161 -7.27 13.68 13.87
N PRO A 162 -8.05 13.01 14.75
CA PRO A 162 -9.46 12.78 14.51
C PRO A 162 -10.23 14.10 14.31
N MET A 163 -11.07 14.14 13.28
CA MET A 163 -11.87 15.30 12.94
C MET A 163 -13.21 14.87 12.33
N VAL A 164 -14.20 15.74 12.45
CA VAL A 164 -15.49 15.61 11.74
C VAL A 164 -15.47 16.53 10.53
N VAL A 165 -15.75 15.98 9.36
CA VAL A 165 -15.98 16.74 8.13
C VAL A 165 -17.39 16.47 7.68
N ASP A 166 -18.24 17.50 7.64
CA ASP A 166 -19.68 17.39 7.58
C ASP A 166 -20.21 16.44 8.67
N ASN A 167 -20.79 15.31 8.32
CA ASN A 167 -21.31 14.32 9.29
C ASN A 167 -20.45 13.04 9.35
N ILE A 168 -19.25 13.07 8.79
CA ILE A 168 -18.35 11.91 8.76
C ILE A 168 -17.22 12.13 9.76
N GLY A 169 -17.09 11.20 10.70
CA GLY A 169 -15.93 11.10 11.58
C GLY A 169 -14.76 10.45 10.85
N ILE A 170 -13.63 11.15 10.75
CA ILE A 170 -12.39 10.65 10.15
C ILE A 170 -11.36 10.51 11.26
N ILE A 171 -10.84 9.29 11.44
CA ILE A 171 -9.98 8.94 12.58
C ILE A 171 -8.70 8.27 12.07
N PRO A 172 -7.57 9.00 12.00
CA PRO A 172 -6.25 8.41 11.77
C PRO A 172 -5.82 7.60 13.00
N LEU A 173 -5.24 6.42 12.76
CA LEU A 173 -4.73 5.53 13.80
C LEU A 173 -3.26 5.23 13.54
N PHE A 174 -2.40 5.67 14.46
CA PHE A 174 -0.99 5.28 14.48
C PHE A 174 -0.85 3.81 14.79
N SER A 175 0.05 3.12 14.12
CA SER A 175 0.25 1.69 14.26
C SER A 175 1.66 1.29 13.83
N TRP A 176 2.10 0.11 14.28
CA TRP A 176 3.28 -0.60 13.82
C TRP A 176 3.01 -2.10 13.87
N TYR A 177 3.80 -2.92 13.17
CA TYR A 177 3.67 -4.37 13.18
C TYR A 177 4.48 -5.02 14.30
N HIS A 178 4.19 -6.30 14.55
CA HIS A 178 5.00 -7.19 15.39
C HIS A 178 4.94 -8.64 14.88
N GLU A 179 5.99 -9.44 15.12
CA GLU A 179 6.07 -10.80 14.55
C GLU A 179 4.99 -11.74 15.06
N SER A 180 4.56 -11.59 16.31
CA SER A 180 3.51 -12.42 16.91
C SER A 180 2.09 -12.13 16.40
N PHE A 181 1.92 -11.17 15.50
CA PHE A 181 0.70 -10.98 14.71
C PHE A 181 0.41 -12.17 13.79
N ASP A 182 1.47 -12.84 13.33
CA ASP A 182 1.35 -14.05 12.51
C ASP A 182 0.87 -15.25 13.36
N LYS A 183 -0.38 -15.66 13.15
CA LYS A 183 -1.01 -16.79 13.85
C LYS A 183 -1.05 -18.07 13.01
N GLU A 184 -0.68 -18.01 11.73
CA GLU A 184 -0.67 -19.19 10.86
C GLU A 184 0.56 -20.05 11.15
N LYS A 185 0.43 -21.38 10.95
CA LYS A 185 1.54 -22.31 11.11
C LYS A 185 2.72 -21.94 10.20
N ASP A 186 3.94 -22.08 10.73
CA ASP A 186 5.13 -21.90 9.91
C ASP A 186 5.25 -22.99 8.85
N ILE A 187 5.73 -22.62 7.69
CA ILE A 187 6.05 -23.52 6.59
C ILE A 187 7.49 -23.97 6.80
N THR A 188 7.70 -25.28 7.03
CA THR A 188 8.99 -25.84 7.40
C THR A 188 9.64 -26.70 6.31
N ASP A 189 8.86 -27.10 5.29
CA ASP A 189 9.30 -28.02 4.24
C ASP A 189 10.27 -27.41 3.21
N PHE A 190 10.46 -26.10 3.30
CA PHE A 190 11.33 -25.31 2.42
C PHE A 190 12.18 -24.33 3.22
N ARG A 191 13.41 -24.12 2.77
CA ARG A 191 14.27 -23.09 3.34
C ARG A 191 13.74 -21.70 2.97
N ILE A 192 12.97 -21.10 3.85
CA ILE A 192 12.51 -19.72 3.70
C ILE A 192 13.53 -18.79 4.38
N PRO A 193 14.11 -17.82 3.65
CA PRO A 193 15.06 -16.87 4.23
C PRO A 193 14.52 -16.20 5.49
N SER A 194 15.40 -15.84 6.44
CA SER A 194 15.01 -15.09 7.64
C SER A 194 14.57 -13.67 7.30
N LEU A 195 13.90 -12.99 8.25
CA LEU A 195 13.54 -11.58 8.09
C LEU A 195 14.76 -10.68 7.91
N GLU A 196 15.91 -11.12 8.42
CA GLU A 196 17.19 -10.39 8.33
C GLU A 196 18.01 -10.71 7.06
N MET A 197 17.68 -11.77 6.32
CA MET A 197 18.52 -12.32 5.23
C MET A 197 17.89 -12.38 3.83
N VAL A 198 16.74 -11.77 3.55
CA VAL A 198 16.07 -11.90 2.25
C VAL A 198 16.57 -10.91 1.21
N THR A 199 17.74 -11.06 0.70
CA THR A 199 18.22 -10.11 -0.31
C THR A 199 18.34 -10.66 -1.72
N ILE A 200 18.76 -11.89 -1.87
CA ILE A 200 19.22 -12.35 -3.19
C ILE A 200 18.11 -12.96 -4.05
N LEU A 201 17.08 -13.55 -3.46
CA LEU A 201 16.15 -14.40 -4.19
C LEU A 201 14.80 -13.73 -4.57
N LEU A 202 14.39 -12.68 -3.87
CA LEU A 202 13.07 -12.08 -4.06
C LEU A 202 13.07 -10.71 -4.75
N THR A 203 14.25 -10.11 -4.95
CA THR A 203 14.41 -8.80 -5.60
C THR A 203 13.71 -8.65 -6.97
N PRO A 204 13.53 -9.69 -7.81
CA PRO A 204 12.81 -9.52 -9.07
C PRO A 204 11.30 -9.43 -8.93
N ILE A 205 10.71 -9.81 -7.78
CA ILE A 205 9.27 -10.04 -7.68
C ILE A 205 8.56 -9.12 -6.69
N LEU A 206 9.17 -8.78 -5.56
CA LEU A 206 8.55 -7.98 -4.50
C LEU A 206 9.21 -6.61 -4.25
N PHE A 207 10.53 -6.50 -4.42
CA PHE A 207 11.25 -5.26 -4.09
C PHE A 207 12.33 -5.02 -5.16
N CYS A 208 12.14 -4.06 -6.06
CA CYS A 208 13.11 -3.73 -7.08
C CYS A 208 13.69 -2.33 -6.87
N ASP A 209 14.89 -2.27 -6.33
CA ASP A 209 15.85 -1.23 -6.65
C ASP A 209 17.16 -1.90 -7.06
N GLN A 210 17.61 -1.69 -8.30
CA GLN A 210 18.79 -2.30 -8.89
C GLN A 210 20.12 -1.68 -8.43
N GLU A 211 20.13 -0.82 -7.42
CA GLU A 211 21.37 -0.26 -6.89
C GLU A 211 21.71 -0.85 -5.52
N LYS A 212 22.63 -1.83 -5.55
CA LYS A 212 23.36 -2.41 -4.43
C LYS A 212 22.57 -3.35 -3.52
N MET A 213 22.66 -4.63 -3.90
CA MET A 213 22.39 -5.78 -3.06
C MET A 213 23.20 -5.70 -1.76
N GLN A 214 22.50 -5.49 -0.66
CA GLN A 214 22.96 -5.78 0.69
C GLN A 214 21.87 -6.51 1.45
N ASP A 215 22.26 -7.53 2.13
CA ASP A 215 21.66 -8.70 2.71
C ASP A 215 20.58 -8.47 3.79
N ASN A 216 19.35 -7.96 3.52
CA ASN A 216 18.32 -7.92 4.57
C ASN A 216 16.90 -8.07 4.01
N ALA A 217 16.08 -8.88 4.64
CA ALA A 217 14.76 -9.27 4.17
C ALA A 217 13.71 -8.18 4.29
N CYS A 218 13.64 -7.56 5.45
CA CYS A 218 12.77 -6.43 5.72
C CYS A 218 13.65 -5.19 5.92
N LYS A 219 13.50 -4.24 5.05
CA LYS A 219 14.32 -3.03 5.08
C LYS A 219 14.14 -2.22 6.36
N ASP A 220 13.02 -2.33 7.04
CA ASP A 220 12.73 -1.62 8.28
C ASP A 220 13.78 -1.88 9.36
N PHE A 221 14.35 -3.10 9.42
CA PHE A 221 15.32 -3.49 10.44
C PHE A 221 16.64 -2.70 10.35
N TYR A 222 16.96 -2.11 9.21
CA TYR A 222 18.15 -1.27 9.05
C TYR A 222 17.87 0.15 8.56
N ALA A 223 16.71 0.38 7.98
CA ALA A 223 16.33 1.69 7.48
C ALA A 223 15.71 2.58 8.57
N CYS A 224 14.99 1.97 9.53
CA CYS A 224 14.53 2.64 10.73
C CYS A 224 15.62 2.63 11.80
N LYS A 225 15.62 3.66 12.64
CA LYS A 225 16.44 3.76 13.85
C LYS A 225 15.48 3.96 15.02
N TRP A 226 15.58 3.12 16.02
CA TRP A 226 14.69 3.22 17.17
C TRP A 226 15.50 3.54 18.44
N PRO A 227 14.96 4.36 19.36
CA PRO A 227 15.57 4.56 20.66
C PRO A 227 15.56 3.26 21.48
N GLU A 228 16.38 3.24 22.56
CA GLU A 228 16.45 2.10 23.46
C GLU A 228 15.06 1.69 23.97
N GLY A 229 14.81 0.38 24.00
CA GLY A 229 13.53 -0.21 24.42
C GLY A 229 12.48 -0.32 23.33
N LEU A 230 12.74 0.15 22.11
CA LEU A 230 11.87 -0.03 20.94
C LEU A 230 12.61 -0.80 19.84
N SER A 231 11.97 -1.83 19.30
CA SER A 231 12.56 -2.63 18.22
C SER A 231 11.53 -3.15 17.22
N ASN A 232 11.99 -3.39 15.96
CA ASN A 232 11.19 -4.11 14.99
C ASN A 232 11.07 -5.59 15.41
N GLY A 233 9.91 -6.17 15.19
CA GLY A 233 9.65 -7.60 15.42
C GLY A 233 8.94 -7.89 16.73
N ASP A 234 9.29 -7.23 17.84
CA ASP A 234 8.55 -7.38 19.10
C ASP A 234 7.35 -6.43 19.19
N MET A 235 6.61 -6.48 20.31
CA MET A 235 5.40 -5.66 20.50
C MET A 235 5.69 -4.21 20.90
N SER A 236 6.94 -3.84 21.18
CA SER A 236 7.27 -2.54 21.78
C SER A 236 6.83 -1.36 20.89
N LEU A 237 7.09 -1.44 19.60
CA LEU A 237 6.67 -0.41 18.64
C LEU A 237 5.15 -0.40 18.44
N ALA A 238 4.52 -1.56 18.31
CA ALA A 238 3.07 -1.64 18.18
C ALA A 238 2.35 -0.96 19.34
N LEU A 239 2.79 -1.24 20.58
CA LEU A 239 2.26 -0.63 21.80
C LEU A 239 2.60 0.86 21.90
N HIS A 240 3.82 1.25 21.51
CA HIS A 240 4.22 2.66 21.49
C HIS A 240 3.32 3.50 20.57
N PHE A 241 3.10 3.03 19.34
CA PHE A 241 2.24 3.74 18.38
C PHE A 241 0.77 3.70 18.79
N ASP A 242 0.29 2.60 19.36
CA ASP A 242 -1.09 2.55 19.88
C ASP A 242 -1.29 3.53 21.05
N ALA A 243 -0.32 3.72 21.93
CA ALA A 243 -0.37 4.69 23.01
C ALA A 243 -0.46 6.16 22.53
N ILE A 244 0.01 6.46 21.31
CA ILE A 244 -0.19 7.79 20.69
C ILE A 244 -1.68 8.05 20.48
N ASN A 245 -2.45 7.04 20.09
CA ASN A 245 -3.89 7.15 19.85
C ASN A 245 -4.67 7.45 21.13
N ASP A 246 -4.18 7.07 22.30
CA ASP A 246 -4.84 7.33 23.58
C ASP A 246 -5.04 8.83 23.85
N LYS A 247 -4.12 9.67 23.37
CA LYS A 247 -4.22 11.12 23.49
C LYS A 247 -5.47 11.69 22.82
N GLN A 248 -6.02 10.96 21.83
CA GLN A 248 -7.18 11.37 21.03
C GLN A 248 -8.50 10.75 21.50
N MET A 249 -8.51 9.86 22.50
CA MET A 249 -9.69 9.10 22.91
C MET A 249 -10.89 9.97 23.31
N LYS A 250 -10.64 11.17 23.85
CA LYS A 250 -11.75 12.10 24.19
C LYS A 250 -12.48 12.56 22.92
N VAL A 251 -11.71 12.95 21.89
CA VAL A 251 -12.28 13.41 20.61
C VAL A 251 -12.96 12.23 19.89
N ILE A 252 -12.32 11.04 19.89
CA ILE A 252 -12.88 9.83 19.29
C ILE A 252 -14.25 9.48 19.91
N LYS A 253 -14.37 9.54 21.24
CA LYS A 253 -15.65 9.28 21.93
C LYS A 253 -16.75 10.28 21.55
N GLU A 254 -16.41 11.55 21.30
CA GLU A 254 -17.40 12.51 20.81
C GLU A 254 -17.79 12.23 19.35
N ILE A 255 -16.85 11.87 18.49
CA ILE A 255 -17.14 11.42 17.12
C ILE A 255 -18.07 10.21 17.12
N GLN A 256 -17.82 9.21 17.99
CA GLN A 256 -18.67 8.02 18.12
C GLN A 256 -20.13 8.36 18.48
N LYS A 257 -20.35 9.42 19.27
CA LYS A 257 -21.69 9.85 19.68
C LYS A 257 -22.41 10.69 18.62
N THR A 258 -21.67 11.49 17.88
CA THR A 258 -22.23 12.54 17.01
C THR A 258 -22.29 12.18 15.54
N CYS A 259 -21.37 11.30 15.08
CA CYS A 259 -21.28 10.95 13.67
C CYS A 259 -21.99 9.64 13.35
N HIS A 260 -22.81 9.66 12.29
CA HIS A 260 -23.45 8.45 11.78
C HIS A 260 -22.44 7.56 11.04
N HIS A 261 -21.58 8.15 10.24
CA HIS A 261 -20.52 7.44 9.51
C HIS A 261 -19.15 7.71 10.14
N ILE A 262 -18.38 6.65 10.32
CA ILE A 262 -16.99 6.75 10.82
C ILE A 262 -16.07 5.99 9.86
N ILE A 263 -15.01 6.67 9.44
CA ILE A 263 -13.93 6.11 8.67
C ILE A 263 -12.67 6.17 9.54
N THR A 264 -12.14 5.02 9.93
CA THR A 264 -10.80 4.91 10.52
C THR A 264 -9.80 4.58 9.43
N PHE A 265 -8.55 4.98 9.59
CA PHE A 265 -7.49 4.55 8.68
C PHE A 265 -6.15 4.45 9.40
N SER A 266 -5.35 3.49 8.96
CA SER A 266 -3.98 3.23 9.41
C SER A 266 -3.09 2.87 8.22
N HIS A 267 -1.80 2.65 8.45
CA HIS A 267 -0.96 2.08 7.41
C HIS A 267 -0.90 0.56 7.47
N PHE A 268 -0.63 0.00 8.65
CA PHE A 268 -0.46 -1.45 8.80
C PHE A 268 -1.80 -2.22 8.79
N VAL A 269 -1.68 -3.52 8.55
CA VAL A 269 -2.82 -4.44 8.41
C VAL A 269 -3.42 -4.75 9.79
N PRO A 270 -4.73 -4.53 10.01
CA PRO A 270 -5.32 -4.79 11.33
C PRO A 270 -5.65 -6.26 11.58
N ARG A 271 -5.85 -7.07 10.55
CA ARG A 271 -6.25 -8.47 10.66
C ARG A 271 -5.49 -9.33 9.67
N GLN A 272 -4.99 -10.47 10.11
CA GLN A 272 -4.25 -11.39 9.24
C GLN A 272 -5.08 -11.89 8.04
N GLU A 273 -6.40 -11.99 8.18
CA GLU A 273 -7.31 -12.38 7.10
C GLU A 273 -7.33 -11.38 5.91
N LEU A 274 -6.83 -10.17 6.11
CA LEU A 274 -6.70 -9.16 5.06
C LEU A 274 -5.38 -9.27 4.28
N CYS A 275 -4.66 -10.36 4.51
CA CYS A 275 -3.47 -10.76 3.75
C CYS A 275 -3.67 -12.19 3.22
N PRO A 276 -3.13 -12.55 2.06
CA PRO A 276 -3.17 -13.94 1.60
C PRO A 276 -2.52 -14.90 2.61
N GLU A 277 -3.01 -16.14 2.67
CA GLU A 277 -2.40 -17.19 3.48
C GLU A 277 -0.91 -17.38 3.15
N LYS A 278 -0.09 -17.70 4.14
CA LYS A 278 1.38 -17.88 3.98
C LYS A 278 1.75 -18.76 2.79
N ARG A 279 1.03 -19.87 2.59
CA ARG A 279 1.26 -20.79 1.50
C ARG A 279 1.05 -20.22 0.10
N MET A 280 0.32 -19.09 -0.02
CA MET A 280 0.04 -18.38 -1.26
C MET A 280 1.09 -17.30 -1.59
N LEU A 281 1.95 -16.96 -0.63
CA LEU A 281 2.90 -15.86 -0.71
C LEU A 281 4.27 -16.34 -1.17
N PHE A 282 4.91 -15.62 -2.08
CA PHE A 282 6.33 -15.85 -2.42
C PHE A 282 7.27 -15.66 -1.25
N TYR A 283 6.87 -14.87 -0.26
CA TYR A 283 7.54 -14.74 1.01
C TYR A 283 6.58 -15.11 2.17
N PRO A 284 6.55 -16.39 2.58
CA PRO A 284 5.64 -16.89 3.61
C PRO A 284 5.79 -16.26 4.99
N LYS A 285 6.89 -15.56 5.27
CA LYS A 285 7.09 -14.82 6.52
C LYS A 285 6.52 -13.39 6.50
N LEU A 286 5.95 -12.95 5.37
CA LEU A 286 5.35 -11.62 5.25
C LEU A 286 4.37 -11.29 6.39
N PRO A 287 3.48 -12.18 6.86
CA PRO A 287 2.56 -11.88 7.96
C PRO A 287 3.22 -11.44 9.27
N LYS A 288 4.50 -11.75 9.48
CA LYS A 288 5.26 -11.32 10.67
C LYS A 288 5.60 -9.83 10.71
N ILE A 289 5.45 -9.13 9.59
CA ILE A 289 5.89 -7.73 9.44
C ILE A 289 4.78 -6.82 8.90
N ILE A 290 3.50 -7.21 8.97
CA ILE A 290 2.44 -6.43 8.32
C ILE A 290 1.45 -5.79 9.26
N GLY A 291 1.30 -6.26 10.49
CA GLY A 291 0.17 -5.82 11.29
C GLY A 291 0.29 -6.03 12.79
N SER A 292 -0.79 -5.69 13.48
CA SER A 292 -0.86 -5.72 14.92
C SER A 292 -2.27 -6.03 15.43
N ASP A 293 -2.37 -6.90 16.42
CA ASP A 293 -3.62 -7.21 17.13
C ASP A 293 -4.14 -5.98 17.89
N SER A 294 -3.26 -5.14 18.46
CA SER A 294 -3.67 -3.93 19.17
C SER A 294 -4.36 -2.91 18.25
N LEU A 295 -3.98 -2.87 16.97
CA LEU A 295 -4.66 -2.04 15.98
C LEU A 295 -6.10 -2.53 15.74
N GLU A 296 -6.31 -3.83 15.60
CA GLU A 296 -7.67 -4.39 15.46
C GLU A 296 -8.52 -4.13 16.68
N ASP A 297 -7.97 -4.32 17.89
CA ASP A 297 -8.66 -4.03 19.15
C ASP A 297 -9.07 -2.54 19.20
N ARG A 298 -8.21 -1.64 18.75
CA ARG A 298 -8.50 -0.20 18.66
C ARG A 298 -9.65 0.07 17.68
N ILE A 299 -9.61 -0.51 16.49
CA ILE A 299 -10.66 -0.38 15.49
C ILE A 299 -12.00 -0.89 16.04
N ARG A 300 -12.02 -2.06 16.69
CA ARG A 300 -13.21 -2.63 17.32
C ARG A 300 -13.75 -1.75 18.45
N SER A 301 -12.89 -1.13 19.23
CA SER A 301 -13.30 -0.18 20.27
C SER A 301 -14.02 1.05 19.71
N ILE A 302 -13.72 1.42 18.47
CA ILE A 302 -14.33 2.58 17.78
C ILE A 302 -15.61 2.18 17.05
N HIS A 303 -15.61 1.08 16.30
CA HIS A 303 -16.71 0.66 15.46
C HIS A 303 -17.69 -0.31 16.15
N GLY A 304 -17.31 -0.93 17.27
CA GLY A 304 -18.00 -2.05 17.90
C GLY A 304 -17.55 -3.40 17.34
N ALA A 305 -17.81 -4.47 18.07
CA ALA A 305 -17.35 -5.82 17.74
C ALA A 305 -17.90 -6.35 16.39
N GLU A 306 -19.12 -5.96 16.04
CA GLU A 306 -19.82 -6.37 14.82
C GLU A 306 -20.09 -5.20 13.86
N GLY A 307 -19.35 -4.09 14.04
CA GLY A 307 -19.64 -2.84 13.36
C GLY A 307 -20.87 -2.12 13.94
N ARG A 308 -21.24 -1.01 13.33
CA ARG A 308 -22.41 -0.18 13.76
C ARG A 308 -23.63 -0.64 12.97
N ARG A 309 -24.69 -1.05 13.65
CA ARG A 309 -25.88 -1.68 13.02
C ARG A 309 -26.55 -0.81 11.95
N ASP A 310 -26.67 0.49 12.21
CA ASP A 310 -27.38 1.44 11.34
C ASP A 310 -26.46 2.43 10.63
N ALA A 311 -25.15 2.17 10.63
CA ALA A 311 -24.16 3.07 10.07
C ALA A 311 -23.03 2.29 9.39
N THR A 312 -22.39 2.89 8.40
CA THR A 312 -21.27 2.24 7.73
C THR A 312 -20.01 2.40 8.56
N SER A 313 -19.41 1.27 8.93
CA SER A 313 -18.10 1.16 9.54
C SER A 313 -17.07 0.81 8.48
N CYS A 314 -16.07 1.65 8.30
CA CYS A 314 -15.02 1.43 7.31
C CYS A 314 -13.64 1.70 7.89
N HIS A 315 -12.70 0.81 7.60
CA HIS A 315 -11.29 0.99 7.89
C HIS A 315 -10.45 0.91 6.62
N VAL A 316 -9.62 1.93 6.38
CA VAL A 316 -8.69 2.00 5.24
C VAL A 316 -7.29 1.66 5.73
N PHE A 317 -6.56 0.85 4.98
CA PHE A 317 -5.20 0.44 5.34
C PHE A 317 -4.28 0.40 4.11
N GLY A 318 -2.98 0.12 4.30
CA GLY A 318 -1.94 0.08 3.28
C GLY A 318 -0.98 -1.10 3.44
N HIS A 319 0.30 -0.82 3.19
CA HIS A 319 1.48 -1.61 3.48
C HIS A 319 1.73 -2.83 2.56
N THR A 320 0.76 -3.69 2.35
CA THR A 320 0.99 -4.94 1.59
C THR A 320 0.92 -4.76 0.08
N HIS A 321 0.53 -3.61 -0.42
CA HIS A 321 0.29 -3.29 -1.83
C HIS A 321 -0.77 -4.19 -2.52
N PHE A 322 -1.45 -5.03 -1.76
CA PHE A 322 -2.58 -5.79 -2.27
C PHE A 322 -3.80 -4.86 -2.39
N CYS A 323 -4.43 -4.84 -3.55
CA CYS A 323 -5.74 -4.22 -3.64
C CYS A 323 -6.73 -5.11 -2.87
N TRP A 324 -7.40 -4.56 -1.85
CA TRP A 324 -8.28 -5.32 -0.98
C TRP A 324 -9.57 -4.56 -0.71
N ASP A 325 -10.70 -5.25 -0.70
CA ASP A 325 -11.98 -4.67 -0.30
C ASP A 325 -12.92 -5.78 0.15
N ALA A 326 -13.11 -5.91 1.45
CA ALA A 326 -13.94 -6.96 2.05
C ALA A 326 -14.62 -6.46 3.32
N VAL A 327 -15.76 -7.05 3.63
CA VAL A 327 -16.43 -6.87 4.92
C VAL A 327 -16.10 -8.07 5.81
N VAL A 328 -15.56 -7.81 7.00
CA VAL A 328 -15.25 -8.82 8.01
C VAL A 328 -15.87 -8.37 9.33
N ASP A 329 -16.71 -9.22 9.91
CA ASP A 329 -17.45 -8.96 11.15
C ASP A 329 -18.09 -7.55 11.17
N GLY A 330 -18.79 -7.18 10.09
CA GLY A 330 -19.55 -5.93 9.97
C GLY A 330 -18.74 -4.67 9.69
N ILE A 331 -17.40 -4.74 9.61
CA ILE A 331 -16.54 -3.62 9.21
C ILE A 331 -16.01 -3.86 7.79
N ARG A 332 -16.12 -2.85 6.93
CA ARG A 332 -15.48 -2.85 5.61
C ARG A 332 -14.01 -2.48 5.74
N TYR A 333 -13.13 -3.35 5.31
CA TYR A 333 -11.68 -3.13 5.23
C TYR A 333 -11.28 -2.90 3.78
N LEU A 334 -10.59 -1.79 3.52
CA LEU A 334 -10.26 -1.35 2.18
C LEU A 334 -8.79 -0.95 2.06
N GLN A 335 -8.10 -1.49 1.04
CA GLN A 335 -6.75 -1.07 0.66
C GLN A 335 -6.75 -0.65 -0.81
N ALA A 336 -6.38 0.61 -1.06
CA ALA A 336 -6.33 1.23 -2.39
C ALA A 336 -4.91 1.77 -2.69
N PRO A 337 -3.91 0.89 -2.85
CA PRO A 337 -2.52 1.28 -2.95
C PRO A 337 -2.18 1.79 -4.35
N LEU A 338 -1.40 2.87 -4.45
CA LEU A 338 -0.75 3.20 -5.72
C LEU A 338 0.29 2.13 -6.04
N ALA A 339 1.05 1.72 -5.04
CA ALA A 339 2.10 0.70 -5.08
C ALA A 339 3.30 1.07 -5.98
N TYR A 340 4.30 0.21 -6.05
CA TYR A 340 5.40 0.42 -6.97
C TYR A 340 4.93 0.35 -8.42
N PRO A 341 5.54 1.11 -9.36
CA PRO A 341 5.13 1.13 -10.76
C PRO A 341 5.09 -0.27 -11.41
N ARG A 342 6.04 -1.14 -11.04
CA ARG A 342 6.10 -2.51 -11.55
C ARG A 342 4.93 -3.37 -11.06
N GLU A 343 4.55 -3.25 -9.80
CA GLU A 343 3.43 -3.99 -9.20
C GLU A 343 2.10 -3.50 -9.78
N ARG A 344 1.94 -2.17 -9.91
CA ARG A 344 0.77 -1.56 -10.52
C ARG A 344 0.54 -2.05 -11.95
N ARG A 345 1.60 -2.15 -12.77
CA ARG A 345 1.50 -2.69 -14.13
C ARG A 345 1.07 -4.16 -14.20
N ARG A 346 1.28 -4.92 -13.13
CA ARG A 346 0.85 -6.33 -13.03
C ARG A 346 -0.54 -6.52 -12.44
N ARG A 347 -1.11 -5.49 -11.86
CA ARG A 347 -2.44 -5.53 -11.26
C ARG A 347 -3.51 -5.54 -12.36
N MET A 348 -4.54 -6.39 -12.22
CA MET A 348 -5.60 -6.54 -13.23
C MET A 348 -6.32 -5.24 -13.56
N ASN A 349 -6.58 -4.38 -12.55
CA ASN A 349 -7.27 -3.11 -12.70
C ASN A 349 -6.33 -1.90 -12.74
N GLY A 350 -5.01 -2.11 -12.75
CA GLY A 350 -4.01 -1.04 -12.73
C GLY A 350 -4.06 -0.20 -11.48
N GLY A 351 -4.26 1.07 -11.61
CA GLY A 351 -4.32 2.05 -10.53
C GLY A 351 -4.43 3.49 -11.04
N GLU A 352 -3.91 3.75 -12.23
CA GLU A 352 -3.84 5.08 -12.82
C GLU A 352 -5.22 5.68 -13.14
N ASN A 353 -6.23 4.84 -13.37
CA ASN A 353 -7.55 5.27 -13.83
C ASN A 353 -8.61 5.34 -12.71
N TRP A 354 -8.42 4.61 -11.61
CA TRP A 354 -9.41 4.54 -10.53
C TRP A 354 -8.90 5.08 -9.18
N LEU A 355 -7.61 5.36 -9.06
CA LEU A 355 -7.04 6.02 -7.90
C LEU A 355 -7.01 7.56 -8.09
N PRO A 356 -7.14 8.34 -7.00
CA PRO A 356 -7.53 7.89 -5.66
C PRO A 356 -8.98 7.37 -5.69
N PHE A 357 -9.26 6.32 -4.91
CA PHE A 357 -10.59 5.71 -4.90
C PHE A 357 -11.58 6.60 -4.14
N CYS A 358 -12.68 6.97 -4.79
CA CYS A 358 -13.75 7.70 -4.13
C CYS A 358 -14.55 6.74 -3.25
N LEU A 359 -14.26 6.75 -1.95
CA LEU A 359 -14.89 5.88 -0.97
C LEU A 359 -16.30 6.33 -0.60
N TYR A 360 -16.51 7.64 -0.51
CA TYR A 360 -17.79 8.24 -0.17
C TYR A 360 -18.08 9.42 -1.07
N GLY A 361 -19.30 9.56 -1.52
CA GLY A 361 -19.80 10.66 -2.34
C GLY A 361 -21.30 10.51 -2.59
N GLU A 362 -21.98 11.58 -2.94
CA GLU A 362 -23.44 11.57 -3.13
C GLU A 362 -24.21 11.02 -1.91
N ASN A 363 -23.72 11.30 -0.70
CA ASN A 363 -24.25 10.85 0.59
C ASN A 363 -24.30 9.31 0.76
N LYS A 364 -23.45 8.57 0.05
CA LYS A 364 -23.35 7.11 0.17
C LYS A 364 -21.90 6.63 0.03
N PHE A 365 -21.63 5.47 0.60
CA PHE A 365 -20.40 4.75 0.34
C PHE A 365 -20.41 4.13 -1.05
N ALA A 366 -19.27 4.20 -1.71
CA ALA A 366 -19.07 3.59 -3.03
C ALA A 366 -19.19 2.06 -2.96
N ASP A 367 -19.56 1.47 -4.09
CA ASP A 367 -19.50 0.03 -4.28
C ASP A 367 -18.06 -0.48 -4.11
N ARG A 368 -17.95 -1.81 -3.94
CA ARG A 368 -16.68 -2.49 -3.77
C ARG A 368 -15.74 -2.25 -4.97
N ILE A 369 -14.44 -2.09 -4.70
CA ILE A 369 -13.40 -2.08 -5.75
C ILE A 369 -13.44 -3.40 -6.51
N LYS A 370 -13.51 -3.35 -7.85
CA LYS A 370 -13.51 -4.53 -8.72
C LYS A 370 -12.64 -4.29 -9.95
N PRO A 371 -11.83 -5.29 -10.35
CA PRO A 371 -11.52 -6.52 -9.61
C PRO A 371 -10.54 -6.25 -8.45
N CYS A 372 -10.68 -7.05 -7.38
CA CYS A 372 -9.78 -7.04 -6.22
C CYS A 372 -9.29 -8.48 -5.98
N PHE A 373 -8.20 -8.86 -6.63
CA PHE A 373 -7.82 -10.27 -6.83
C PHE A 373 -7.95 -11.15 -5.59
N TRP A 374 -7.31 -10.77 -4.48
CA TRP A 374 -7.30 -11.60 -3.28
C TRP A 374 -8.61 -11.58 -2.52
N SER A 375 -9.23 -10.43 -2.35
CA SER A 375 -10.54 -10.39 -1.69
C SER A 375 -11.64 -11.02 -2.55
N ASP A 376 -11.53 -10.97 -3.89
CA ASP A 376 -12.41 -11.71 -4.80
C ASP A 376 -12.18 -13.22 -4.69
N TYR A 377 -10.90 -13.66 -4.60
CA TYR A 377 -10.56 -15.06 -4.38
C TYR A 377 -11.16 -15.60 -3.08
N TYR A 378 -10.92 -14.92 -1.95
CA TYR A 378 -11.42 -15.36 -0.64
C TYR A 378 -12.93 -15.19 -0.46
N SER A 379 -13.61 -14.40 -1.26
CA SER A 379 -15.07 -14.38 -1.28
C SER A 379 -15.69 -15.68 -1.83
N ALA A 380 -14.94 -16.41 -2.65
CA ALA A 380 -15.35 -17.66 -3.27
C ALA A 380 -14.64 -18.90 -2.70
N ASN A 381 -13.55 -18.73 -1.94
CA ASN A 381 -12.73 -19.83 -1.44
C ASN A 381 -12.48 -19.65 0.07
N THR A 382 -12.86 -20.64 0.84
CA THR A 382 -12.61 -20.65 2.27
C THR A 382 -11.12 -20.65 2.58
N ARG A 383 -10.69 -19.84 3.55
CA ARG A 383 -9.31 -19.85 4.06
C ARG A 383 -8.99 -21.18 4.74
N THR A 384 -7.76 -21.60 4.57
CA THR A 384 -7.22 -22.84 5.17
C THR A 384 -5.87 -22.58 5.85
N PRO A 385 -5.82 -21.71 6.91
CA PRO A 385 -4.57 -21.22 7.52
C PRO A 385 -3.74 -22.34 8.18
N HIS A 386 -4.33 -23.51 8.42
CA HIS A 386 -3.64 -24.71 8.93
C HIS A 386 -2.92 -25.50 7.82
N ASN A 387 -3.23 -25.23 6.55
CA ASN A 387 -2.58 -25.89 5.42
C ASN A 387 -1.22 -25.25 5.14
N THR A 388 -0.15 -26.01 5.29
CA THR A 388 1.24 -25.57 5.03
C THR A 388 1.76 -25.99 3.65
N GLU A 389 0.97 -26.71 2.85
CA GLU A 389 1.36 -27.06 1.48
C GLU A 389 1.40 -25.81 0.60
N LEU A 390 2.58 -25.51 0.07
CA LEU A 390 2.78 -24.33 -0.79
C LEU A 390 1.90 -24.41 -2.04
N ALA A 391 1.29 -23.29 -2.39
CA ALA A 391 0.60 -23.15 -3.65
C ALA A 391 1.53 -23.49 -4.83
N PRO A 392 1.02 -24.06 -5.94
CA PRO A 392 1.87 -24.54 -7.05
C PRO A 392 2.84 -23.52 -7.63
N TRP A 393 2.47 -22.23 -7.63
CA TRP A 393 3.35 -21.15 -8.12
C TRP A 393 4.47 -20.84 -7.13
N VAL A 394 4.21 -20.91 -5.82
CA VAL A 394 5.21 -20.71 -4.77
C VAL A 394 6.18 -21.90 -4.73
N SER A 395 5.66 -23.12 -4.75
CA SER A 395 6.47 -24.33 -4.80
C SER A 395 7.41 -24.36 -6.01
N ARG A 396 6.92 -23.98 -7.19
CA ARG A 396 7.77 -23.88 -8.40
C ARG A 396 8.87 -22.84 -8.27
N PHE A 397 8.60 -21.74 -7.58
CA PHE A 397 9.59 -20.70 -7.32
C PHE A 397 10.75 -21.25 -6.48
N TYR A 398 10.46 -21.88 -5.33
CA TYR A 398 11.49 -22.43 -4.44
C TYR A 398 12.28 -23.60 -5.09
N LYS A 399 11.63 -24.53 -5.80
CA LYS A 399 12.33 -25.61 -6.52
C LYS A 399 13.30 -25.12 -7.59
N LYS A 400 13.00 -23.98 -8.22
CA LYS A 400 13.90 -23.38 -9.21
C LYS A 400 15.12 -22.74 -8.56
N THR A 401 14.99 -22.16 -7.38
CA THR A 401 16.13 -21.56 -6.64
C THR A 401 17.10 -22.62 -6.13
N GLU A 402 16.59 -23.74 -5.59
CA GLU A 402 17.44 -24.86 -5.15
C GLU A 402 18.28 -25.50 -6.29
N SER A 403 17.79 -25.44 -7.53
CA SER A 403 18.53 -25.97 -8.69
C SER A 403 19.63 -25.03 -9.24
N ILE A 404 19.73 -23.81 -8.73
CA ILE A 404 20.77 -22.83 -9.14
C ILE A 404 21.95 -22.87 -8.17
N ASP A 405 21.73 -23.33 -6.93
CA ASP A 405 22.76 -23.45 -5.88
C ASP A 405 23.54 -24.77 -5.93
N LEU A 406 23.32 -25.61 -6.94
CA LEU A 406 24.09 -26.88 -7.28
C LEU A 406 24.90 -26.68 -8.57
#